data_933b174667984e6f039f6811ea912e61
#
_entry.id   933b174667984e6f039f6811ea912e61
#
_cell.length_a   1.000
_cell.length_b   1.000
_cell.length_c   1.000
_cell.angle_alpha   90.00
_cell.angle_beta   90.00
_cell.angle_gamma   90.00
#
_symmetry.space_group_name_H-M   'P 1'
#
loop_
_entity.id
_entity.type
_entity.pdbx_description
1 polymer ?
#
loop_
_entity_poly.entity_id
_entity_poly.type
_entity_poly.pdbx_seq_one_letter_code
_entity_poly.pdbx_strand_id
1 'polypeptide(L)'
;MNREMTFTECQKKKLLERKWRMKFDVKMMRDLLAIKDAGRRFLDQYEDLVVREFKENPCTAEEDFQKTVLFEAVMYMTSLCDVVDYMGGNIELEGILGWDQEGNICLDGKRLPMMTELEVFAHDKHSGKNAWIRAFVGGYGTRYLVGLGRNVNPEGLRARIRSQKPAA
;
A
#
# COMPACT_ATOMS: atom_id res chain seq x y z
N MET A 1 15.87 39.00 -19.84
CA MET A 1 16.22 39.40 -18.46
C MET A 1 15.54 38.42 -17.53
N ASN A 2 16.21 37.28 -17.23
CA ASN A 2 15.69 36.25 -16.31
C ASN A 2 15.87 36.75 -14.88
N ARG A 3 14.76 36.99 -14.15
CA ARG A 3 14.80 37.22 -12.72
C ARG A 3 15.16 35.90 -12.03
N GLU A 4 16.37 35.82 -11.50
CA GLU A 4 16.73 34.74 -10.58
C GLU A 4 15.82 34.87 -9.33
N MET A 5 15.04 33.83 -9.09
CA MET A 5 14.20 33.73 -7.91
C MET A 5 15.09 33.62 -6.68
N THR A 6 14.93 34.56 -5.74
CA THR A 6 15.71 34.58 -4.48
C THR A 6 15.42 33.29 -3.68
N PHE A 7 16.40 32.84 -2.91
CA PHE A 7 16.29 31.66 -2.03
C PHE A 7 15.04 31.72 -1.14
N THR A 8 14.64 32.89 -0.70
CA THR A 8 13.45 33.16 0.13
C THR A 8 12.13 32.93 -0.63
N GLU A 9 12.07 33.31 -1.91
CA GLU A 9 10.89 33.10 -2.76
C GLU A 9 10.69 31.60 -3.10
N CYS A 10 11.80 30.91 -3.32
CA CYS A 10 11.78 29.45 -3.55
C CYS A 10 11.30 28.71 -2.29
N GLN A 11 11.72 29.11 -1.09
CA GLN A 11 11.24 28.53 0.16
C GLN A 11 9.75 28.83 0.42
N LYS A 12 9.29 30.06 0.15
CA LYS A 12 7.87 30.43 0.28
C LYS A 12 6.99 29.64 -0.68
N LYS A 13 7.45 29.44 -1.93
CA LYS A 13 6.74 28.64 -2.92
C LYS A 13 6.64 27.17 -2.49
N LYS A 14 7.72 26.57 -1.99
CA LYS A 14 7.73 25.20 -1.45
C LYS A 14 6.84 25.06 -0.21
N LEU A 15 6.77 26.08 0.65
CA LEU A 15 5.90 26.08 1.85
C LEU A 15 4.42 26.20 1.47
N LEU A 16 4.09 27.02 0.46
CA LEU A 16 2.75 27.15 -0.10
C LEU A 16 2.29 25.84 -0.78
N GLU A 17 3.15 25.24 -1.60
CA GLU A 17 2.87 23.95 -2.25
C GLU A 17 2.65 22.83 -1.22
N ARG A 18 3.47 22.78 -0.13
CA ARG A 18 3.25 21.87 1.00
C ARG A 18 1.91 22.12 1.71
N LYS A 19 1.54 23.40 1.93
CA LYS A 19 0.29 23.75 2.62
C LYS A 19 -0.95 23.38 1.84
N TRP A 20 -0.91 23.49 0.50
CA TRP A 20 -2.00 23.07 -0.37
C TRP A 20 -2.08 21.54 -0.48
N ARG A 21 -0.95 20.86 -0.62
CA ARG A 21 -0.84 19.40 -0.62
C ARG A 21 -1.39 18.81 0.68
N MET A 22 -0.94 19.31 1.85
CA MET A 22 -1.43 18.84 3.14
C MET A 22 -2.95 19.00 3.31
N LYS A 23 -3.55 20.09 2.83
CA LYS A 23 -5.02 20.27 2.94
C LYS A 23 -5.81 19.30 2.09
N PHE A 24 -5.35 19.03 0.87
CA PHE A 24 -5.98 18.06 -0.01
C PHE A 24 -5.85 16.64 0.56
N ASP A 25 -4.65 16.28 0.97
CA ASP A 25 -4.34 14.95 1.54
C ASP A 25 -5.14 14.68 2.82
N VAL A 26 -5.28 15.66 3.72
CA VAL A 26 -6.05 15.54 4.97
C VAL A 26 -7.54 15.34 4.69
N LYS A 27 -8.12 16.09 3.73
CA LYS A 27 -9.54 15.91 3.38
C LYS A 27 -9.77 14.54 2.76
N MET A 28 -8.96 14.17 1.78
CA MET A 28 -9.06 12.88 1.11
C MET A 28 -8.89 11.73 2.10
N MET A 29 -7.92 11.80 3.01
CA MET A 29 -7.72 10.79 4.04
C MET A 29 -8.93 10.68 4.98
N ARG A 30 -9.54 11.80 5.37
CA ARG A 30 -10.77 11.79 6.19
C ARG A 30 -11.92 11.09 5.46
N ASP A 31 -12.11 11.41 4.18
CA ASP A 31 -13.17 10.82 3.38
C ASP A 31 -12.92 9.31 3.18
N LEU A 32 -11.66 8.89 2.94
CA LEU A 32 -11.28 7.48 2.87
C LEU A 32 -11.49 6.73 4.19
N LEU A 33 -11.18 7.34 5.32
CA LEU A 33 -11.45 6.76 6.65
C LEU A 33 -12.95 6.56 6.87
N ALA A 34 -13.78 7.53 6.49
CA ALA A 34 -15.23 7.39 6.61
C ALA A 34 -15.78 6.25 5.72
N ILE A 35 -15.25 6.09 4.50
CA ILE A 35 -15.59 4.98 3.60
C ILE A 35 -15.14 3.65 4.21
N LYS A 36 -13.91 3.58 4.75
CA LYS A 36 -13.39 2.40 5.43
C LYS A 36 -14.29 2.00 6.61
N ASP A 37 -14.66 2.94 7.47
CA ASP A 37 -15.51 2.66 8.63
C ASP A 37 -16.90 2.15 8.24
N ALA A 38 -17.46 2.67 7.16
CA ALA A 38 -18.71 2.15 6.59
C ALA A 38 -18.50 0.74 6.00
N GLY A 39 -17.39 0.53 5.28
CA GLY A 39 -17.01 -0.77 4.73
C GLY A 39 -16.79 -1.83 5.81
N ARG A 40 -16.08 -1.51 6.89
CA ARG A 40 -15.89 -2.44 8.02
C ARG A 40 -17.22 -2.85 8.65
N ARG A 41 -18.13 -1.90 8.91
CA ARG A 41 -19.48 -2.24 9.42
C ARG A 41 -20.25 -3.17 8.49
N PHE A 42 -20.12 -2.97 7.18
CA PHE A 42 -20.74 -3.87 6.20
C PHE A 42 -20.11 -5.27 6.24
N LEU A 43 -18.78 -5.36 6.26
CA LEU A 43 -18.06 -6.63 6.34
C LEU A 43 -18.41 -7.38 7.63
N ASP A 44 -18.36 -6.71 8.79
CA ASP A 44 -18.70 -7.31 10.10
C ASP A 44 -20.11 -7.90 10.10
N GLN A 45 -21.03 -7.31 9.34
CA GLN A 45 -22.41 -7.76 9.28
C GLN A 45 -22.67 -8.87 8.26
N TYR A 46 -21.97 -8.86 7.12
CA TYR A 46 -22.38 -9.66 5.96
C TYR A 46 -21.29 -10.57 5.39
N GLU A 47 -20.01 -10.41 5.76
CA GLU A 47 -18.92 -11.19 5.16
C GLU A 47 -19.11 -12.69 5.33
N ASP A 48 -19.39 -13.15 6.54
CA ASP A 48 -19.62 -14.58 6.82
C ASP A 48 -20.84 -15.12 6.05
N LEU A 49 -21.90 -14.33 5.92
CA LEU A 49 -23.07 -14.70 5.15
C LEU A 49 -22.72 -14.88 3.68
N VAL A 50 -22.04 -13.92 3.06
CA VAL A 50 -21.65 -13.94 1.65
C VAL A 50 -20.71 -15.12 1.36
N VAL A 51 -19.70 -15.35 2.22
CA VAL A 51 -18.76 -16.45 2.06
C VAL A 51 -19.45 -17.80 2.17
N ARG A 52 -20.42 -17.94 3.07
CA ARG A 52 -21.21 -19.16 3.23
C ARG A 52 -22.09 -19.40 2.03
N GLU A 53 -22.87 -18.42 1.59
CA GLU A 53 -23.76 -18.52 0.44
C GLU A 53 -23.03 -18.81 -0.87
N PHE A 54 -21.79 -18.31 -1.00
CA PHE A 54 -20.93 -18.61 -2.14
C PHE A 54 -20.54 -20.11 -2.20
N LYS A 55 -20.39 -20.77 -1.05
CA LYS A 55 -19.97 -22.18 -0.96
C LYS A 55 -21.12 -23.17 -1.05
N GLU A 56 -22.33 -22.75 -0.72
CA GLU A 56 -23.50 -23.62 -0.60
C GLU A 56 -24.37 -23.59 -1.85
N ASN A 57 -24.48 -24.75 -2.50
CA ASN A 57 -25.51 -25.24 -3.42
C ASN A 57 -25.57 -24.72 -4.88
N PRO A 58 -25.97 -25.63 -5.80
CA PRO A 58 -26.27 -25.29 -7.17
C PRO A 58 -27.48 -24.37 -7.21
N CYS A 59 -27.30 -23.20 -7.81
CA CYS A 59 -28.30 -22.21 -8.06
C CYS A 59 -28.59 -22.10 -9.54
N THR A 60 -29.60 -21.33 -9.90
CA THR A 60 -29.76 -20.88 -11.27
C THR A 60 -28.55 -20.07 -11.73
N ALA A 61 -28.30 -19.99 -13.03
CA ALA A 61 -27.19 -19.21 -13.57
C ALA A 61 -27.24 -17.71 -13.13
N GLU A 62 -28.43 -17.18 -12.95
CA GLU A 62 -28.62 -15.80 -12.48
C GLU A 62 -28.24 -15.66 -11.00
N GLU A 63 -28.64 -16.59 -10.14
CA GLU A 63 -28.27 -16.58 -8.73
C GLU A 63 -26.77 -16.77 -8.54
N ASP A 64 -26.14 -17.65 -9.34
CA ASP A 64 -24.69 -17.86 -9.31
C ASP A 64 -23.92 -16.59 -9.73
N PHE A 65 -24.41 -15.91 -10.77
CA PHE A 65 -23.87 -14.62 -11.17
C PHE A 65 -23.98 -13.58 -10.06
N GLN A 66 -25.15 -13.43 -9.43
CA GLN A 66 -25.37 -12.47 -8.33
C GLN A 66 -24.46 -12.78 -7.12
N LYS A 67 -24.31 -14.06 -6.76
CA LYS A 67 -23.39 -14.49 -5.69
C LYS A 67 -21.95 -14.14 -6.03
N THR A 68 -21.51 -14.38 -7.26
CA THR A 68 -20.15 -14.06 -7.71
C THR A 68 -19.88 -12.55 -7.60
N VAL A 69 -20.79 -11.72 -8.10
CA VAL A 69 -20.66 -10.25 -8.03
C VAL A 69 -20.63 -9.75 -6.58
N LEU A 70 -21.47 -10.32 -5.72
CA LEU A 70 -21.50 -9.95 -4.30
C LEU A 70 -20.20 -10.37 -3.59
N PHE A 71 -19.69 -11.55 -3.87
CA PHE A 71 -18.41 -12.02 -3.33
C PHE A 71 -17.25 -11.11 -3.77
N GLU A 72 -17.20 -10.73 -5.06
CA GLU A 72 -16.19 -9.78 -5.56
C GLU A 72 -16.30 -8.43 -4.85
N ALA A 73 -17.52 -7.92 -4.62
CA ALA A 73 -17.73 -6.66 -3.90
C ALA A 73 -17.19 -6.72 -2.46
N VAL A 74 -17.41 -7.83 -1.75
CA VAL A 74 -16.84 -8.08 -0.41
C VAL A 74 -15.31 -8.08 -0.47
N MET A 75 -14.72 -8.79 -1.43
CA MET A 75 -13.25 -8.85 -1.60
C MET A 75 -12.65 -7.46 -1.90
N TYR A 76 -13.29 -6.66 -2.75
CA TYR A 76 -12.84 -5.29 -3.02
C TYR A 76 -12.98 -4.37 -1.81
N MET A 77 -14.07 -4.51 -1.04
CA MET A 77 -14.27 -3.75 0.18
C MET A 77 -13.19 -4.08 1.23
N THR A 78 -12.92 -5.37 1.44
CA THR A 78 -11.83 -5.83 2.32
C THR A 78 -10.50 -5.24 1.89
N SER A 79 -10.16 -5.35 0.59
CA SER A 79 -8.92 -4.79 0.05
C SER A 79 -8.83 -3.27 0.22
N LEU A 80 -9.93 -2.54 0.05
CA LEU A 80 -9.96 -1.09 0.28
C LEU A 80 -9.69 -0.76 1.74
N CYS A 81 -10.35 -1.46 2.67
CA CYS A 81 -10.14 -1.26 4.11
C CYS A 81 -8.68 -1.50 4.49
N ASP A 82 -8.08 -2.59 4.00
CA ASP A 82 -6.68 -2.94 4.29
C ASP A 82 -5.69 -1.91 3.73
N VAL A 83 -5.94 -1.39 2.52
CA VAL A 83 -5.11 -0.33 1.94
C VAL A 83 -5.19 0.97 2.77
N VAL A 84 -6.38 1.34 3.23
CA VAL A 84 -6.57 2.55 4.05
C VAL A 84 -5.91 2.36 5.43
N ASP A 85 -6.03 1.18 6.05
CA ASP A 85 -5.36 0.87 7.30
C ASP A 85 -3.83 0.91 7.14
N TYR A 86 -3.30 0.33 6.04
CA TYR A 86 -1.88 0.41 5.72
C TYR A 86 -1.40 1.86 5.57
N MET A 87 -2.14 2.71 4.85
CA MET A 87 -1.79 4.14 4.70
C MET A 87 -1.77 4.89 6.03
N GLY A 88 -2.66 4.53 6.96
CA GLY A 88 -2.75 5.10 8.31
C GLY A 88 -1.73 4.53 9.30
N GLY A 89 -1.05 3.43 8.96
CA GLY A 89 -0.07 2.77 9.82
C GLY A 89 1.17 3.63 10.08
N ASN A 90 1.70 3.58 11.31
CA ASN A 90 2.97 4.22 11.64
C ASN A 90 4.14 3.49 10.97
N ILE A 91 5.21 4.22 10.64
CA ILE A 91 6.45 3.61 10.21
C ILE A 91 7.09 2.97 11.44
N GLU A 92 7.22 1.63 11.43
CA GLU A 92 7.84 0.85 12.51
C GLU A 92 9.32 0.63 12.30
N LEU A 93 9.72 0.49 11.03
CA LEU A 93 11.10 0.24 10.66
C LEU A 93 11.40 0.98 9.34
N GLU A 94 12.54 1.65 9.30
CA GLU A 94 13.07 2.27 8.07
C GLU A 94 14.57 1.99 8.02
N GLY A 95 15.09 1.64 6.83
CA GLY A 95 16.51 1.30 6.67
C GLY A 95 16.89 1.07 5.21
N ILE A 96 18.00 0.37 5.03
CA ILE A 96 18.56 0.03 3.72
C ILE A 96 18.38 -1.46 3.45
N LEU A 97 17.88 -1.77 2.26
CA LEU A 97 17.76 -3.15 1.80
C LEU A 97 19.13 -3.72 1.42
N GLY A 98 19.29 -5.01 1.66
CA GLY A 98 20.45 -5.79 1.28
C GLY A 98 20.12 -7.27 1.19
N TRP A 99 21.16 -8.09 1.00
CA TRP A 99 21.07 -9.53 0.95
C TRP A 99 21.78 -10.16 2.14
N ASP A 100 21.23 -11.25 2.68
CA ASP A 100 21.98 -12.13 3.58
C ASP A 100 22.80 -13.16 2.78
N GLN A 101 23.60 -13.96 3.49
CA GLN A 101 24.44 -15.00 2.88
C GLN A 101 23.63 -16.11 2.19
N GLU A 102 22.35 -16.25 2.52
CA GLU A 102 21.44 -17.24 1.95
C GLU A 102 20.63 -16.68 0.76
N GLY A 103 20.84 -15.41 0.37
CA GLY A 103 20.13 -14.75 -0.71
C GLY A 103 18.70 -14.31 -0.33
N ASN A 104 18.45 -14.04 0.95
CA ASN A 104 17.19 -13.43 1.39
C ASN A 104 17.33 -11.91 1.46
N ILE A 105 16.23 -11.22 1.22
CA ILE A 105 16.16 -9.77 1.36
C ILE A 105 16.14 -9.40 2.84
N CYS A 106 17.00 -8.46 3.22
CA CYS A 106 17.14 -7.93 4.57
C CYS A 106 16.90 -6.42 4.59
N LEU A 107 16.41 -5.90 5.70
CA LEU A 107 16.36 -4.47 6.01
C LEU A 107 17.28 -4.21 7.19
N ASP A 108 18.33 -3.42 6.99
CA ASP A 108 19.42 -3.19 7.96
C ASP A 108 19.96 -4.50 8.57
N GLY A 109 20.22 -5.52 7.71
CA GLY A 109 20.72 -6.81 8.12
C GLY A 109 19.69 -7.76 8.75
N LYS A 110 18.46 -7.30 9.01
CA LYS A 110 17.38 -8.14 9.52
C LYS A 110 16.59 -8.75 8.36
N ARG A 111 16.60 -10.09 8.30
CA ARG A 111 15.87 -10.86 7.27
C ARG A 111 14.38 -10.54 7.26
N LEU A 112 13.86 -10.30 6.06
CA LEU A 112 12.43 -10.09 5.83
C LEU A 112 11.77 -11.41 5.43
N PRO A 113 10.71 -11.84 6.15
CA PRO A 113 9.90 -13.00 5.76
C PRO A 113 9.27 -12.83 4.38
N MET A 114 8.88 -13.96 3.78
CA MET A 114 8.00 -13.95 2.60
C MET A 114 6.71 -13.19 2.91
N MET A 115 6.17 -12.54 1.90
CA MET A 115 4.96 -11.72 1.96
C MET A 115 5.06 -10.50 2.89
N THR A 116 6.27 -10.20 3.43
CA THR A 116 6.46 -8.93 4.13
C THR A 116 6.15 -7.78 3.20
N GLU A 117 5.20 -6.95 3.61
CA GLU A 117 4.83 -5.73 2.93
C GLU A 117 5.74 -4.58 3.35
N LEU A 118 6.22 -3.81 2.39
CA LEU A 118 7.13 -2.68 2.62
C LEU A 118 6.95 -1.61 1.55
N GLU A 119 7.40 -0.41 1.84
CA GLU A 119 7.55 0.65 0.85
C GLU A 119 9.04 0.81 0.52
N VAL A 120 9.34 0.90 -0.77
CA VAL A 120 10.71 1.05 -1.27
C VAL A 120 10.83 2.37 -2.02
N PHE A 121 11.83 3.16 -1.69
CA PHE A 121 12.12 4.40 -2.40
C PHE A 121 12.94 4.11 -3.65
N ALA A 122 12.27 4.08 -4.80
CA ALA A 122 12.86 3.73 -6.09
C ALA A 122 12.29 4.58 -7.22
N HIS A 123 12.88 4.43 -8.41
CA HIS A 123 12.40 5.09 -9.62
C HIS A 123 11.06 4.46 -10.06
N ASP A 124 10.01 5.25 -10.00
CA ASP A 124 8.69 4.85 -10.49
C ASP A 124 8.57 5.09 -11.99
N LYS A 125 8.37 4.01 -12.73
CA LYS A 125 8.27 4.03 -14.20
C LYS A 125 7.04 4.81 -14.71
N HIS A 126 5.98 4.90 -13.90
CA HIS A 126 4.75 5.60 -14.30
C HIS A 126 4.87 7.11 -14.14
N SER A 127 5.47 7.56 -13.06
CA SER A 127 5.65 9.00 -12.80
C SER A 127 6.98 9.54 -13.33
N GLY A 128 7.94 8.69 -13.70
CA GLY A 128 9.30 9.05 -14.12
C GLY A 128 10.13 9.72 -13.01
N LYS A 129 9.76 9.52 -11.74
CA LYS A 129 10.40 10.14 -10.57
C LYS A 129 10.68 9.10 -9.51
N ASN A 130 11.60 9.43 -8.58
CA ASN A 130 11.77 8.63 -7.39
C ASN A 130 10.57 8.82 -6.45
N ALA A 131 9.97 7.72 -6.03
CA ALA A 131 8.80 7.69 -5.16
C ALA A 131 8.88 6.49 -4.20
N TRP A 132 8.06 6.52 -3.15
CA TRP A 132 7.80 5.34 -2.34
C TRP A 132 6.85 4.42 -3.10
N ILE A 133 7.30 3.20 -3.37
CA ILE A 133 6.56 2.17 -4.09
C ILE A 133 6.24 1.05 -3.12
N ARG A 134 4.96 0.71 -2.99
CA ARG A 134 4.51 -0.42 -2.19
C ARG A 134 4.93 -1.72 -2.86
N ALA A 135 5.53 -2.62 -2.10
CA ALA A 135 6.07 -3.88 -2.58
C ALA A 135 5.93 -4.99 -1.54
N PHE A 136 6.11 -6.22 -1.97
CA PHE A 136 6.12 -7.40 -1.10
C PHE A 136 7.36 -8.23 -1.36
N VAL A 137 7.91 -8.86 -0.33
CA VAL A 137 8.95 -9.87 -0.48
C VAL A 137 8.33 -11.12 -1.10
N GLY A 138 8.74 -11.45 -2.34
CA GLY A 138 8.23 -12.59 -3.10
C GLY A 138 9.34 -13.51 -3.62
N GLY A 139 8.94 -14.58 -4.32
CA GLY A 139 9.80 -15.52 -5.03
C GLY A 139 10.06 -16.85 -4.32
N TYR A 140 9.95 -17.94 -5.08
CA TYR A 140 10.41 -19.28 -4.68
C TYR A 140 11.81 -19.49 -5.26
N GLY A 141 12.81 -19.71 -4.38
CA GLY A 141 14.22 -19.78 -4.76
C GLY A 141 14.88 -18.41 -4.74
N THR A 142 14.83 -17.66 -5.82
CA THR A 142 15.37 -16.28 -5.85
C THR A 142 14.33 -15.29 -5.34
N ARG A 143 14.72 -14.53 -4.32
CA ARG A 143 13.87 -13.47 -3.75
C ARG A 143 13.84 -12.24 -4.66
N TYR A 144 12.70 -11.55 -4.70
CA TYR A 144 12.54 -10.27 -5.39
C TYR A 144 11.43 -9.46 -4.74
N LEU A 145 11.32 -8.20 -5.10
CA LEU A 145 10.27 -7.31 -4.62
C LEU A 145 9.13 -7.24 -5.66
N VAL A 146 8.01 -7.91 -5.34
CA VAL A 146 6.78 -7.79 -6.11
C VAL A 146 6.31 -6.33 -6.02
N GLY A 147 6.01 -5.73 -7.15
CA GLY A 147 5.70 -4.29 -7.26
C GLY A 147 6.83 -3.49 -7.92
N LEU A 148 8.10 -3.87 -7.74
CA LEU A 148 9.25 -3.26 -8.43
C LEU A 148 9.67 -4.02 -9.69
N GLY A 149 9.41 -5.34 -9.72
CA GLY A 149 9.78 -6.23 -10.80
C GLY A 149 11.00 -7.11 -10.47
N ARG A 150 11.07 -8.27 -11.13
CA ARG A 150 12.09 -9.29 -10.85
C ARG A 150 13.53 -8.85 -11.13
N ASN A 151 13.71 -7.86 -12.00
CA ASN A 151 15.04 -7.41 -12.44
C ASN A 151 15.58 -6.23 -11.62
N VAL A 152 14.85 -5.77 -10.61
CA VAL A 152 15.31 -4.69 -9.74
C VAL A 152 16.13 -5.29 -8.61
N ASN A 153 17.41 -4.91 -8.54
CA ASN A 153 18.26 -5.26 -7.39
C ASN A 153 17.80 -4.41 -6.18
N PRO A 154 17.35 -5.03 -5.09
CA PRO A 154 16.95 -4.29 -3.89
C PRO A 154 18.13 -3.71 -3.11
N GLU A 155 19.36 -4.19 -3.35
CA GLU A 155 20.53 -3.79 -2.57
C GLU A 155 20.78 -2.27 -2.63
N GLY A 156 20.93 -1.66 -1.48
CA GLY A 156 21.17 -0.22 -1.34
C GLY A 156 19.91 0.66 -1.43
N LEU A 157 18.73 0.10 -1.73
CA LEU A 157 17.49 0.86 -1.75
C LEU A 157 17.01 1.17 -0.33
N ARG A 158 16.54 2.40 -0.11
CA ARG A 158 15.83 2.74 1.13
C ARG A 158 14.47 2.07 1.15
N ALA A 159 14.12 1.49 2.29
CA ALA A 159 12.81 0.88 2.49
C ALA A 159 12.27 1.17 3.88
N ARG A 160 10.94 1.05 4.04
CA ARG A 160 10.27 1.19 5.32
C ARG A 160 9.09 0.24 5.41
N ILE A 161 8.79 -0.16 6.64
CA ILE A 161 7.68 -1.05 6.98
C ILE A 161 6.73 -0.26 7.87
N ARG A 162 5.44 -0.33 7.56
CA ARG A 162 4.39 0.25 8.39
C ARG A 162 3.76 -0.79 9.31
N SER A 163 3.25 -0.34 10.46
CA SER A 163 2.40 -1.16 11.30
C SER A 163 1.12 -1.52 10.55
N GLN A 164 0.70 -2.77 10.69
CA GLN A 164 -0.61 -3.20 10.19
C GLN A 164 -1.75 -2.81 11.17
N LYS A 165 -1.41 -2.20 12.31
CA LYS A 165 -2.40 -1.70 13.27
C LYS A 165 -2.59 -0.21 13.04
N PRO A 166 -3.84 0.27 12.89
CA PRO A 166 -4.10 1.70 12.87
C PRO A 166 -3.55 2.33 14.16
N ALA A 167 -2.96 3.52 14.04
CA ALA A 167 -2.59 4.32 15.20
C ALA A 167 -3.84 4.57 16.04
N ALA A 168 -3.77 4.25 17.33
CA ALA A 168 -4.86 4.45 18.28
C ALA A 168 -5.16 5.94 18.46
#